data_a9f79ae61ea4bb656285a7bc58d03024
#
_entry.id   a9f79ae61ea4bb656285a7bc58d03024
#
_cell.length_a   1.000
_cell.length_b   1.000
_cell.length_c   1.000
_cell.angle_alpha   90.00
_cell.angle_beta   90.00
_cell.angle_gamma   90.00
#
_symmetry.space_group_name_H-M   'P 1'
#
loop_
_entity.id
_entity.type
_entity.pdbx_description
1 polymer ?
#
loop_
_entity_poly.entity_id
_entity_poly.type
_entity_poly.pdbx_seq_one_letter_code
_entity_poly.pdbx_strand_id
1 'polypeptide(L)'
;MRLHYSQYALESYKALLALEASLTLDSTLKDLVKLRVSQINGCVFCVDMHVKEAKLHGERELRLHHLAVWHESTLFTEKERAALQWAENLTRISEQGVRDADYAAVRAHFDEEELVALTHVINTINVWNRLNVAFATPAGSMRPLQKSLSPDSRNPNTGFRLFPPLIAPDFTQMPP
;
A
#
# COMPACT_ATOMS: atom_id res chain seq x y z
N MET A 1 20.11 4.07 -2.13
CA MET A 1 19.40 4.59 -0.96
C MET A 1 20.22 5.69 -0.29
N ARG A 2 19.55 6.79 0.12
CA ARG A 2 20.26 7.92 0.78
C ARG A 2 20.47 7.67 2.27
N LEU A 3 19.47 7.09 2.95
CA LEU A 3 19.47 6.86 4.39
C LEU A 3 18.53 5.70 4.76
N HIS A 4 18.89 4.88 5.73
CA HIS A 4 18.02 3.86 6.33
C HIS A 4 17.19 4.48 7.47
N TYR A 5 16.12 5.20 7.13
CA TYR A 5 15.32 5.96 8.09
C TYR A 5 14.78 5.11 9.27
N SER A 6 14.52 3.81 9.05
CA SER A 6 14.06 2.90 10.10
C SER A 6 15.06 2.72 11.25
N GLN A 7 16.36 2.95 11.00
CA GLN A 7 17.41 2.82 12.03
C GLN A 7 17.52 4.08 12.89
N TYR A 8 17.15 5.26 12.34
CA TYR A 8 17.31 6.55 13.02
C TYR A 8 16.05 7.00 13.78
N ALA A 9 14.90 6.44 13.43
CA ALA A 9 13.62 6.77 14.06
C ALA A 9 12.83 5.48 14.37
N LEU A 10 13.45 4.56 15.10
CA LEU A 10 12.93 3.21 15.31
C LEU A 10 11.53 3.20 15.93
N GLU A 11 11.26 4.04 16.93
CA GLU A 11 9.95 4.06 17.61
C GLU A 11 8.85 4.61 16.68
N SER A 12 9.13 5.67 15.93
CA SER A 12 8.20 6.20 14.92
C SER A 12 7.94 5.16 13.80
N TYR A 13 8.97 4.44 13.39
CA TYR A 13 8.84 3.36 12.41
C TYR A 13 7.97 2.22 12.93
N LYS A 14 8.17 1.78 14.19
CA LYS A 14 7.33 0.77 14.84
C LYS A 14 5.87 1.21 14.97
N ALA A 15 5.65 2.49 15.35
CA ALA A 15 4.29 3.05 15.45
C ALA A 15 3.59 3.06 14.09
N LEU A 16 4.30 3.39 13.01
CA LEU A 16 3.75 3.35 11.65
C LEU A 16 3.45 1.90 11.20
N LEU A 17 4.29 0.93 11.55
CA LEU A 17 4.00 -0.49 11.33
C LEU A 17 2.78 -0.98 12.12
N ALA A 18 2.62 -0.51 13.36
CA ALA A 18 1.46 -0.86 14.18
C ALA A 18 0.17 -0.27 13.59
N LEU A 19 0.21 0.98 13.12
CA LEU A 19 -0.90 1.58 12.38
C LEU A 19 -1.23 0.77 11.12
N GLU A 20 -0.24 0.42 10.31
CA GLU A 20 -0.42 -0.40 9.10
C GLU A 20 -1.09 -1.75 9.43
N ALA A 21 -0.67 -2.40 10.52
CA ALA A 21 -1.22 -3.69 10.95
C ALA A 21 -2.66 -3.59 11.47
N SER A 22 -3.10 -2.41 11.92
CA SER A 22 -4.46 -2.17 12.43
C SER A 22 -5.49 -1.88 11.34
N LEU A 23 -5.05 -1.68 10.08
CA LEU A 23 -5.93 -1.29 8.99
C LEU A 23 -6.80 -2.45 8.52
N THR A 24 -8.09 -2.33 8.77
CA THR A 24 -9.13 -3.32 8.38
C THR A 24 -9.83 -2.83 7.12
N LEU A 25 -9.45 -3.35 5.98
CA LEU A 25 -10.12 -3.12 4.70
C LEU A 25 -10.00 -4.40 3.87
N ASP A 26 -10.95 -4.65 2.97
CA ASP A 26 -10.84 -5.75 2.01
C ASP A 26 -9.46 -5.73 1.33
N SER A 27 -8.82 -6.90 1.22
CA SER A 27 -7.43 -7.00 0.76
C SER A 27 -7.27 -6.55 -0.69
N THR A 28 -8.20 -6.91 -1.57
CA THR A 28 -8.17 -6.51 -2.99
C THR A 28 -8.29 -5.00 -3.13
N LEU A 29 -9.27 -4.41 -2.43
CA LEU A 29 -9.47 -2.97 -2.45
C LEU A 29 -8.27 -2.21 -1.87
N LYS A 30 -7.70 -2.71 -0.75
CA LYS A 30 -6.51 -2.15 -0.13
C LYS A 30 -5.31 -2.15 -1.07
N ASP A 31 -5.08 -3.24 -1.78
CA ASP A 31 -3.98 -3.38 -2.74
C ASP A 31 -4.13 -2.39 -3.91
N LEU A 32 -5.32 -2.26 -4.50
CA LEU A 32 -5.60 -1.33 -5.58
C LEU A 32 -5.37 0.13 -5.13
N VAL A 33 -5.91 0.50 -3.98
CA VAL A 33 -5.77 1.85 -3.42
C VAL A 33 -4.30 2.20 -3.14
N LYS A 34 -3.57 1.30 -2.46
CA LYS A 34 -2.15 1.53 -2.16
C LYS A 34 -1.30 1.62 -3.41
N LEU A 35 -1.55 0.74 -4.38
CA LEU A 35 -0.85 0.78 -5.65
C LEU A 35 -1.14 2.08 -6.41
N ARG A 36 -2.41 2.52 -6.47
CA ARG A 36 -2.77 3.78 -7.15
C ARG A 36 -2.11 5.00 -6.52
N VAL A 37 -2.18 5.12 -5.20
CA VAL A 37 -1.50 6.20 -4.46
C VAL A 37 0.01 6.20 -4.73
N SER A 38 0.62 5.01 -4.77
CA SER A 38 2.06 4.87 -5.05
C SER A 38 2.43 5.27 -6.48
N GLN A 39 1.54 5.01 -7.46
CA GLN A 39 1.71 5.48 -8.85
C GLN A 39 1.64 7.02 -8.91
N ILE A 40 0.67 7.65 -8.23
CA ILE A 40 0.52 9.10 -8.21
C ILE A 40 1.75 9.78 -7.59
N ASN A 41 2.24 9.24 -6.47
CA ASN A 41 3.41 9.77 -5.76
C ASN A 41 4.76 9.40 -6.40
N GLY A 42 4.79 8.56 -7.44
CA GLY A 42 6.03 8.13 -8.10
C GLY A 42 6.95 7.29 -7.21
N CYS A 43 6.42 6.55 -6.23
CA CYS A 43 7.21 5.72 -5.34
C CYS A 43 7.49 4.36 -5.98
N VAL A 44 8.62 4.23 -6.68
CA VAL A 44 8.99 2.98 -7.38
C VAL A 44 9.08 1.76 -6.45
N PHE A 45 9.62 1.93 -5.23
CA PHE A 45 9.68 0.87 -4.22
C PHE A 45 8.26 0.39 -3.83
N CYS A 46 7.35 1.34 -3.60
CA CYS A 46 5.99 1.01 -3.17
C CYS A 46 5.18 0.40 -4.31
N VAL A 47 5.36 0.86 -5.56
CA VAL A 47 4.74 0.24 -6.74
C VAL A 47 5.20 -1.20 -6.89
N ASP A 48 6.52 -1.46 -6.82
CA ASP A 48 7.08 -2.82 -6.88
C ASP A 48 6.50 -3.73 -5.80
N MET A 49 6.42 -3.24 -4.57
CA MET A 49 5.91 -3.99 -3.43
C MET A 49 4.42 -4.31 -3.60
N HIS A 50 3.57 -3.30 -3.87
CA HIS A 50 2.12 -3.50 -3.94
C HIS A 50 1.67 -4.27 -5.17
N VAL A 51 2.38 -4.22 -6.29
CA VAL A 51 2.15 -5.12 -7.43
C VAL A 51 2.39 -6.58 -7.02
N LYS A 52 3.48 -6.85 -6.28
CA LYS A 52 3.78 -8.20 -5.80
C LYS A 52 2.75 -8.70 -4.79
N GLU A 53 2.32 -7.86 -3.86
CA GLU A 53 1.29 -8.19 -2.86
C GLU A 53 -0.05 -8.48 -3.55
N ALA A 54 -0.51 -7.62 -4.43
CA ALA A 54 -1.75 -7.80 -5.18
C ALA A 54 -1.75 -9.12 -5.98
N LYS A 55 -0.63 -9.46 -6.61
CA LYS A 55 -0.49 -10.75 -7.33
C LYS A 55 -0.56 -11.94 -6.37
N LEU A 56 -0.01 -11.86 -5.16
CA LEU A 56 -0.13 -12.90 -4.13
C LEU A 56 -1.55 -13.06 -3.61
N HIS A 57 -2.33 -11.98 -3.58
CA HIS A 57 -3.75 -12.01 -3.22
C HIS A 57 -4.65 -12.45 -4.39
N GLY A 58 -4.07 -12.74 -5.55
CA GLY A 58 -4.79 -13.26 -6.71
C GLY A 58 -5.33 -12.18 -7.67
N GLU A 59 -4.87 -10.94 -7.54
CA GLU A 59 -5.29 -9.87 -8.46
C GLU A 59 -4.79 -10.15 -9.88
N ARG A 60 -5.67 -9.89 -10.87
CA ARG A 60 -5.37 -10.12 -12.28
C ARG A 60 -4.39 -9.07 -12.82
N GLU A 61 -3.38 -9.52 -13.52
CA GLU A 61 -2.34 -8.66 -14.08
C GLU A 61 -2.90 -7.56 -14.99
N LEU A 62 -3.93 -7.89 -15.78
CA LEU A 62 -4.60 -6.90 -16.62
C LEU A 62 -5.20 -5.73 -15.85
N ARG A 63 -5.79 -5.99 -14.66
CA ARG A 63 -6.33 -4.93 -13.80
C ARG A 63 -5.22 -4.05 -13.23
N LEU A 64 -4.08 -4.63 -12.87
CA LEU A 64 -2.91 -3.88 -12.40
C LEU A 64 -2.37 -2.95 -13.49
N HIS A 65 -2.34 -3.40 -14.76
CA HIS A 65 -1.97 -2.55 -15.89
C HIS A 65 -2.96 -1.43 -16.14
N HIS A 66 -4.27 -1.69 -16.01
CA HIS A 66 -5.32 -0.69 -16.20
C HIS A 66 -5.43 0.31 -15.05
N LEU A 67 -4.84 0.04 -13.89
CA LEU A 67 -5.02 0.87 -12.70
C LEU A 67 -4.55 2.33 -12.89
N ALA A 68 -3.53 2.55 -13.69
CA ALA A 68 -3.04 3.91 -14.00
C ALA A 68 -4.06 4.73 -14.85
N VAL A 69 -4.91 4.05 -15.59
CA VAL A 69 -5.95 4.60 -16.49
C VAL A 69 -7.35 4.11 -16.12
N TRP A 70 -7.58 3.86 -14.83
CA TRP A 70 -8.80 3.23 -14.32
C TRP A 70 -10.09 3.96 -14.72
N HIS A 71 -10.03 5.28 -14.91
CA HIS A 71 -11.18 6.09 -15.32
C HIS A 71 -11.83 5.60 -16.63
N GLU A 72 -11.02 5.16 -17.59
CA GLU A 72 -11.45 4.64 -18.89
C GLU A 72 -11.68 3.12 -18.88
N SER A 73 -11.31 2.44 -17.80
CA SER A 73 -11.38 0.98 -17.69
C SER A 73 -12.75 0.51 -17.19
N THR A 74 -13.26 -0.54 -17.80
CA THR A 74 -14.49 -1.24 -17.35
C THR A 74 -14.20 -2.39 -16.38
N LEU A 75 -12.96 -2.56 -15.95
CA LEU A 75 -12.52 -3.69 -15.11
C LEU A 75 -12.73 -3.45 -13.61
N PHE A 76 -13.14 -2.26 -13.20
CA PHE A 76 -13.33 -1.88 -11.81
C PHE A 76 -14.80 -1.68 -11.49
N THR A 77 -15.23 -2.23 -10.34
CA THR A 77 -16.59 -2.05 -9.81
C THR A 77 -16.82 -0.59 -9.38
N GLU A 78 -18.08 -0.19 -9.22
CA GLU A 78 -18.41 1.17 -8.78
C GLU A 78 -17.82 1.47 -7.38
N LYS A 79 -17.81 0.50 -6.48
CA LYS A 79 -17.17 0.64 -5.14
C LYS A 79 -15.65 0.85 -5.28
N GLU A 80 -14.97 0.10 -6.14
CA GLU A 80 -13.54 0.28 -6.39
C GLU A 80 -13.25 1.64 -7.05
N ARG A 81 -14.07 2.04 -8.01
CA ARG A 81 -13.95 3.35 -8.67
C ARG A 81 -14.11 4.51 -7.68
N ALA A 82 -15.10 4.41 -6.78
CA ALA A 82 -15.30 5.39 -5.71
C ALA A 82 -14.09 5.46 -4.75
N ALA A 83 -13.51 4.32 -4.39
CA ALA A 83 -12.30 4.26 -3.57
C ALA A 83 -11.07 4.84 -4.27
N LEU A 84 -10.89 4.55 -5.55
CA LEU A 84 -9.78 5.08 -6.35
C LEU A 84 -9.89 6.60 -6.53
N GLN A 85 -11.10 7.12 -6.77
CA GLN A 85 -11.33 8.56 -6.83
C GLN A 85 -11.04 9.23 -5.49
N TRP A 86 -11.50 8.64 -4.38
CA TRP A 86 -11.21 9.14 -3.04
C TRP A 86 -9.71 9.14 -2.73
N ALA A 87 -9.01 8.09 -3.16
CA ALA A 87 -7.55 7.99 -3.03
C ALA A 87 -6.82 9.09 -3.82
N GLU A 88 -7.27 9.42 -5.04
CA GLU A 88 -6.70 10.51 -5.83
C GLU A 88 -6.94 11.86 -5.20
N ASN A 89 -8.17 12.13 -4.73
CA ASN A 89 -8.53 13.40 -4.08
C ASN A 89 -7.67 13.65 -2.84
N LEU A 90 -7.54 12.65 -1.95
CA LEU A 90 -6.73 12.78 -0.73
C LEU A 90 -5.22 12.85 -1.02
N THR A 91 -4.74 12.15 -2.03
CA THR A 91 -3.31 12.18 -2.39
C THR A 91 -2.91 13.53 -2.98
N ARG A 92 -3.82 14.19 -3.71
CA ARG A 92 -3.64 15.52 -4.31
C ARG A 92 -4.38 16.62 -3.54
N ILE A 93 -4.56 16.46 -2.25
CA ILE A 93 -5.37 17.36 -1.43
C ILE A 93 -4.87 18.82 -1.48
N SER A 94 -3.56 19.04 -1.63
CA SER A 94 -2.97 20.39 -1.77
C SER A 94 -3.31 21.07 -3.09
N GLU A 95 -3.73 20.34 -4.11
CA GLU A 95 -4.01 20.87 -5.45
C GLU A 95 -5.48 21.25 -5.60
N GLN A 96 -6.39 20.46 -5.05
CA GLN A 96 -7.82 20.61 -5.32
C GLN A 96 -8.73 20.55 -4.08
N GLY A 97 -8.19 20.18 -2.92
CA GLY A 97 -8.97 19.94 -1.71
C GLY A 97 -9.94 18.75 -1.85
N VAL A 98 -10.93 18.70 -0.98
CA VAL A 98 -12.04 17.73 -1.01
C VAL A 98 -13.35 18.50 -1.00
N ARG A 99 -14.17 18.33 -2.02
CA ARG A 99 -15.47 18.98 -2.15
C ARG A 99 -16.55 18.11 -1.52
N ASP A 100 -17.65 18.70 -1.08
CA ASP A 100 -18.81 17.98 -0.54
C ASP A 100 -19.35 16.95 -1.54
N ALA A 101 -19.30 17.24 -2.85
CA ALA A 101 -19.71 16.31 -3.90
C ALA A 101 -18.81 15.05 -3.95
N ASP A 102 -17.51 15.22 -3.74
CA ASP A 102 -16.55 14.10 -3.72
C ASP A 102 -16.80 13.22 -2.48
N TYR A 103 -17.08 13.85 -1.33
CA TYR A 103 -17.47 13.13 -0.12
C TYR A 103 -18.79 12.38 -0.31
N ALA A 104 -19.83 13.02 -0.85
CA ALA A 104 -21.11 12.39 -1.12
C ALA A 104 -20.99 11.18 -2.08
N ALA A 105 -20.14 11.30 -3.11
CA ALA A 105 -19.90 10.22 -4.07
C ALA A 105 -19.29 8.98 -3.42
N VAL A 106 -18.28 9.13 -2.55
CA VAL A 106 -17.69 7.98 -1.86
C VAL A 106 -18.62 7.42 -0.81
N ARG A 107 -19.40 8.26 -0.09
CA ARG A 107 -20.40 7.81 0.89
C ARG A 107 -21.53 6.96 0.30
N ALA A 108 -21.81 7.09 -0.98
CA ALA A 108 -22.79 6.24 -1.65
C ALA A 108 -22.36 4.74 -1.71
N HIS A 109 -21.09 4.43 -1.50
CA HIS A 109 -20.52 3.09 -1.62
C HIS A 109 -19.85 2.57 -0.34
N PHE A 110 -19.63 3.42 0.66
CA PHE A 110 -18.96 3.10 1.91
C PHE A 110 -19.77 3.62 3.10
N ASP A 111 -19.95 2.81 4.13
CA ASP A 111 -20.46 3.29 5.41
C ASP A 111 -19.39 4.14 6.14
N GLU A 112 -19.72 4.65 7.35
CA GLU A 112 -18.82 5.52 8.10
C GLU A 112 -17.52 4.82 8.50
N GLU A 113 -17.63 3.59 8.98
CA GLU A 113 -16.49 2.79 9.44
C GLU A 113 -15.58 2.42 8.26
N GLU A 114 -16.15 1.92 7.17
CA GLU A 114 -15.43 1.58 5.94
C GLU A 114 -14.73 2.82 5.34
N LEU A 115 -15.39 3.98 5.31
CA LEU A 115 -14.81 5.22 4.76
C LEU A 115 -13.65 5.73 5.61
N VAL A 116 -13.77 5.66 6.93
CA VAL A 116 -12.67 6.03 7.85
C VAL A 116 -11.51 5.05 7.67
N ALA A 117 -11.77 3.75 7.58
CA ALA A 117 -10.75 2.73 7.33
C ALA A 117 -10.04 2.96 5.98
N LEU A 118 -10.78 3.22 4.90
CA LEU A 118 -10.26 3.57 3.59
C LEU A 118 -9.36 4.83 3.65
N THR A 119 -9.82 5.86 4.36
CA THR A 119 -9.08 7.11 4.54
C THR A 119 -7.75 6.86 5.29
N HIS A 120 -7.76 6.03 6.33
CA HIS A 120 -6.53 5.64 7.02
C HIS A 120 -5.57 4.85 6.12
N VAL A 121 -6.05 3.93 5.29
CA VAL A 121 -5.23 3.23 4.29
C VAL A 121 -4.54 4.22 3.36
N ILE A 122 -5.29 5.19 2.82
CA ILE A 122 -4.76 6.23 1.91
C ILE A 122 -3.70 7.09 2.62
N ASN A 123 -3.98 7.54 3.85
CA ASN A 123 -3.04 8.35 4.61
C ASN A 123 -1.75 7.60 4.93
N THR A 124 -1.87 6.35 5.35
CA THR A 124 -0.72 5.52 5.71
C THR A 124 0.19 5.25 4.51
N ILE A 125 -0.37 4.90 3.36
CA ILE A 125 0.44 4.70 2.15
C ILE A 125 1.08 6.01 1.67
N ASN A 126 0.42 7.15 1.83
CA ASN A 126 1.01 8.46 1.55
C ASN A 126 2.24 8.74 2.45
N VAL A 127 2.20 8.34 3.73
CA VAL A 127 3.36 8.44 4.64
C VAL A 127 4.49 7.56 4.14
N TRP A 128 4.22 6.29 3.81
CA TRP A 128 5.21 5.36 3.29
C TRP A 128 5.85 5.86 1.98
N ASN A 129 5.03 6.38 1.05
CA ASN A 129 5.54 6.91 -0.20
C ASN A 129 6.52 8.07 0.03
N ARG A 130 6.17 9.02 0.93
CA ARG A 130 7.04 10.17 1.26
C ARG A 130 8.37 9.74 1.86
N LEU A 131 8.36 8.78 2.79
CA LEU A 131 9.60 8.23 3.36
C LEU A 131 10.47 7.55 2.27
N ASN A 132 9.87 6.67 1.47
CA ASN A 132 10.63 5.90 0.48
C ASN A 132 11.15 6.78 -0.67
N VAL A 133 10.38 7.78 -1.12
CA VAL A 133 10.84 8.74 -2.14
C VAL A 133 11.93 9.66 -1.58
N ALA A 134 11.71 10.21 -0.37
CA ALA A 134 12.70 11.11 0.26
C ALA A 134 14.06 10.44 0.45
N PHE A 135 14.07 9.17 0.84
CA PHE A 135 15.32 8.43 1.11
C PHE A 135 15.77 7.54 -0.04
N ALA A 136 15.11 7.62 -1.20
CA ALA A 136 15.45 6.89 -2.42
C ALA A 136 15.58 5.38 -2.18
N THR A 137 14.57 4.77 -1.54
CA THR A 137 14.54 3.32 -1.31
C THR A 137 14.45 2.59 -2.66
N PRO A 138 15.38 1.65 -2.96
CA PRO A 138 15.41 0.98 -4.26
C PRO A 138 14.27 -0.04 -4.40
N ALA A 139 13.72 -0.16 -5.60
CA ALA A 139 12.82 -1.26 -5.96
C ALA A 139 13.55 -2.61 -6.02
N GLY A 140 12.80 -3.72 -6.03
CA GLY A 140 13.34 -5.07 -6.19
C GLY A 140 13.90 -5.71 -4.92
N SER A 141 14.07 -4.95 -3.84
CA SER A 141 14.64 -5.45 -2.58
C SER A 141 13.66 -6.28 -1.72
N MET A 142 12.35 -6.12 -1.94
CA MET A 142 11.33 -6.86 -1.20
C MET A 142 10.98 -8.16 -1.93
N ARG A 143 11.12 -9.29 -1.21
CA ARG A 143 10.49 -10.54 -1.61
C ARG A 143 9.15 -10.63 -0.89
N PRO A 144 8.02 -10.80 -1.61
CA PRO A 144 6.75 -11.04 -0.96
C PRO A 144 6.85 -12.29 -0.10
N LEU A 145 6.25 -12.26 1.09
CA LEU A 145 6.10 -13.46 1.90
C LEU A 145 5.20 -14.43 1.12
N GLN A 146 5.78 -15.50 0.58
CA GLN A 146 4.98 -16.61 0.08
C GLN A 146 4.16 -17.14 1.26
N LYS A 147 2.82 -17.20 1.11
CA LYS A 147 2.00 -18.03 2.00
C LYS A 147 2.59 -19.42 1.93
N SER A 148 3.18 -19.90 3.03
CA SER A 148 3.47 -21.34 3.14
C SER A 148 2.14 -22.06 3.01
N LEU A 149 1.98 -22.80 1.92
CA LEU A 149 0.83 -23.66 1.67
C LEU A 149 0.96 -24.90 2.58
N SER A 150 0.87 -24.70 3.88
CA SER A 150 0.45 -25.69 4.89
C SER A 150 0.63 -25.09 6.28
N PRO A 151 -0.39 -25.07 7.15
CA PRO A 151 -0.15 -24.90 8.57
C PRO A 151 0.53 -26.20 9.05
N ASP A 152 1.78 -26.09 9.50
CA ASP A 152 2.37 -27.15 10.31
C ASP A 152 1.57 -27.21 11.62
N SER A 153 0.70 -28.19 11.73
CA SER A 153 -0.18 -28.43 12.88
C SER A 153 0.57 -28.70 14.20
N ARG A 154 1.89 -28.56 14.19
CA ARG A 154 2.78 -28.85 15.34
C ARG A 154 3.37 -27.62 16.00
N ASN A 155 3.08 -26.39 15.51
CA ASN A 155 3.57 -25.17 16.17
C ASN A 155 2.49 -24.09 16.29
N PRO A 156 1.77 -23.99 17.43
CA PRO A 156 0.74 -22.98 17.66
C PRO A 156 1.30 -21.55 17.84
N ASN A 157 2.62 -21.34 17.80
CA ASN A 157 3.26 -20.04 18.01
C ASN A 157 3.74 -19.33 16.73
N THR A 158 3.34 -19.78 15.54
CA THR A 158 3.58 -19.01 14.32
C THR A 158 2.56 -17.89 14.19
N GLY A 159 2.65 -16.92 15.10
CA GLY A 159 1.93 -15.67 15.03
C GLY A 159 2.28 -14.95 13.73
N PHE A 160 1.27 -14.44 13.08
CA PHE A 160 1.27 -13.62 11.88
C PHE A 160 2.40 -12.57 11.92
N ARG A 161 3.53 -12.85 11.28
CA ARG A 161 4.55 -11.83 11.01
C ARG A 161 4.18 -11.11 9.72
N LEU A 162 3.50 -9.98 9.86
CA LEU A 162 3.09 -9.12 8.75
C LEU A 162 4.27 -8.49 7.98
N PHE A 163 5.45 -8.50 8.56
CA PHE A 163 6.69 -8.08 7.89
C PHE A 163 7.85 -8.95 8.39
N PRO A 164 8.70 -9.48 7.49
CA PRO A 164 9.99 -10.02 7.93
C PRO A 164 10.79 -8.88 8.56
N PRO A 165 11.68 -9.16 9.53
CA PRO A 165 12.69 -8.19 9.90
C PRO A 165 13.38 -7.77 8.61
N LEU A 166 13.53 -6.46 8.37
CA LEU A 166 14.31 -5.93 7.28
C LEU A 166 15.68 -6.60 7.35
N ILE A 167 15.87 -7.65 6.57
CA ILE A 167 17.21 -8.18 6.33
C ILE A 167 17.89 -7.06 5.58
N ALA A 168 18.80 -6.38 6.26
CA ALA A 168 19.67 -5.42 5.60
C ALA A 168 20.29 -6.15 4.40
N PRO A 169 20.23 -5.58 3.18
CA PRO A 169 20.92 -6.19 2.06
C PRO A 169 22.40 -6.34 2.44
N ASP A 170 22.95 -7.51 2.18
CA ASP A 170 24.36 -7.79 2.39
C ASP A 170 25.17 -6.99 1.35
N PHE A 171 25.72 -5.86 1.78
CA PHE A 171 26.48 -4.95 0.94
C PHE A 171 27.94 -5.41 0.70
N THR A 172 28.35 -6.59 1.14
CA THR A 172 29.72 -7.08 0.95
C THR A 172 30.03 -7.49 -0.50
N GLN A 173 29.05 -7.47 -1.41
CA GLN A 173 29.18 -7.90 -2.80
C GLN A 173 28.89 -6.80 -3.85
N MET A 174 29.01 -5.52 -3.52
CA MET A 174 28.97 -4.47 -4.54
C MET A 174 30.39 -4.16 -5.05
N PRO A 175 30.61 -4.16 -6.38
CA PRO A 175 31.87 -3.68 -6.95
C PRO A 175 32.03 -2.17 -6.71
N PRO A 176 33.28 -1.67 -6.72
CA PRO A 176 33.61 -0.28 -6.43
C PRO A 176 33.00 0.72 -7.41
#